data_fc63525723f028498379295f3d193887
#
_entry.id   fc63525723f028498379295f3d193887
#
_cell.length_a   1.000
_cell.length_b   1.000
_cell.length_c   1.000
_cell.angle_alpha   90.00
_cell.angle_beta   90.00
_cell.angle_gamma   90.00
#
_symmetry.space_group_name_H-M   'P 1'
#
loop_
_entity.id
_entity.type
_entity.pdbx_description
1 polymer ?
#
loop_
_entity_poly.entity_id
_entity_poly.type
_entity_poly.pdbx_seq_one_letter_code
_entity_poly.pdbx_strand_id
1 'polypeptide(L)'
;MVLIERLIVATAVFVAAHFAMGFINASAGGSGGSLLFPFAANAPTRWVFGNLDGLLGLLVPVMIALAGIAVLTFFLAFFATLGLWVPTNLWRPLVLVGVACSVALLVLHPSVYATLPLVLNAGLAWVAWTSAWTPASA
;
A
#
# COMPACT_ATOMS: atom_id res chain seq x y z
N MET A 1 3.51 -13.17 -23.88
CA MET A 1 3.02 -13.51 -22.52
C MET A 1 3.74 -12.70 -21.47
N VAL A 2 5.05 -12.76 -21.40
CA VAL A 2 5.92 -12.07 -20.41
C VAL A 2 5.63 -10.57 -20.22
N LEU A 3 5.46 -9.80 -21.30
CA LEU A 3 5.19 -8.37 -21.21
C LEU A 3 3.83 -8.06 -20.56
N ILE A 4 2.81 -8.84 -20.89
CA ILE A 4 1.46 -8.66 -20.34
C ILE A 4 1.45 -8.93 -18.84
N GLU A 5 2.12 -9.99 -18.39
CA GLU A 5 2.23 -10.34 -16.98
C GLU A 5 2.95 -9.22 -16.19
N ARG A 6 4.06 -8.71 -16.72
CA ARG A 6 4.77 -7.56 -16.13
C ARG A 6 3.88 -6.32 -16.02
N LEU A 7 3.12 -6.01 -17.06
CA LEU A 7 2.22 -4.86 -17.05
C LEU A 7 1.08 -5.03 -16.04
N ILE A 8 0.51 -6.23 -15.91
CA ILE A 8 -0.53 -6.52 -14.92
C ILE A 8 0.02 -6.32 -13.50
N VAL A 9 1.18 -6.91 -13.19
CA VAL A 9 1.79 -6.79 -11.87
C VAL A 9 2.24 -5.37 -11.60
N ALA A 10 2.83 -4.68 -12.56
CA ALA A 10 3.21 -3.26 -12.44
C ALA A 10 1.99 -2.39 -12.13
N THR A 11 0.88 -2.60 -12.84
CA THR A 11 -0.37 -1.88 -12.59
C THR A 11 -0.91 -2.17 -11.20
N ALA A 12 -0.90 -3.43 -10.76
CA ALA A 12 -1.35 -3.82 -9.42
C ALA A 12 -0.52 -3.14 -8.32
N VAL A 13 0.80 -3.14 -8.45
CA VAL A 13 1.71 -2.49 -7.50
C VAL A 13 1.53 -0.97 -7.50
N PHE A 14 1.35 -0.35 -8.68
CA PHE A 14 1.08 1.09 -8.78
C PHE A 14 -0.24 1.48 -8.12
N VAL A 15 -1.31 0.69 -8.32
CA VAL A 15 -2.60 0.91 -7.67
C VAL A 15 -2.49 0.74 -6.15
N ALA A 16 -1.68 -0.22 -5.67
CA ALA A 16 -1.42 -0.38 -4.24
C ALA A 16 -0.71 0.85 -3.64
N ALA A 17 0.27 1.43 -4.36
CA ALA A 17 0.91 2.69 -3.98
C ALA A 17 -0.10 3.85 -3.91
N HIS A 18 -1.01 3.94 -4.88
CA HIS A 18 -2.07 4.96 -4.91
C HIS A 18 -2.99 4.84 -3.68
N PHE A 19 -3.41 3.62 -3.32
CA PHE A 19 -4.24 3.42 -2.14
C PHE A 19 -3.51 3.81 -0.84
N ALA A 20 -2.23 3.47 -0.70
CA ALA A 20 -1.43 3.89 0.46
C ALA A 20 -1.27 5.43 0.52
N MET A 21 -1.10 6.10 -0.62
CA MET A 21 -1.07 7.55 -0.71
C MET A 21 -2.39 8.20 -0.27
N GLY A 22 -3.50 7.50 -0.40
CA GLY A 22 -4.80 7.95 0.07
C GLY A 22 -4.82 8.30 1.55
N PHE A 23 -4.03 7.61 2.39
CA PHE A 23 -3.89 7.95 3.81
C PHE A 23 -3.19 9.30 4.01
N ILE A 24 -2.13 9.56 3.27
CA ILE A 24 -1.38 10.82 3.33
C ILE A 24 -2.29 11.98 2.89
N ASN A 25 -3.04 11.79 1.80
CA ASN A 25 -4.01 12.77 1.32
C ASN A 25 -5.10 13.06 2.37
N ALA A 26 -5.67 12.02 2.99
CA ALA A 26 -6.66 12.16 4.04
C ALA A 26 -6.10 12.88 5.27
N SER A 27 -4.84 12.62 5.62
CA SER A 27 -4.13 13.29 6.72
C SER A 27 -3.86 14.77 6.46
N ALA A 28 -3.71 15.14 5.18
CA ALA A 28 -3.53 16.53 4.75
C ALA A 28 -4.86 17.29 4.56
N GLY A 29 -5.99 16.70 4.95
CA GLY A 29 -7.32 17.31 4.79
C GLY A 29 -7.92 17.17 3.38
N GLY A 30 -7.36 16.29 2.57
CA GLY A 30 -7.88 15.98 1.24
C GLY A 30 -9.19 15.17 1.27
N SER A 31 -9.80 15.02 0.11
CA SER A 31 -10.99 14.18 -0.06
C SER A 31 -10.67 12.71 0.21
N GLY A 32 -11.58 12.00 0.84
CA GLY A 32 -11.44 10.58 1.14
C GLY A 32 -12.79 9.89 1.29
N GLY A 33 -12.79 8.59 1.59
CA GLY A 33 -14.00 7.80 1.73
C GLY A 33 -14.62 7.43 0.39
N SER A 34 -13.80 7.06 -0.59
CA SER A 34 -14.21 6.58 -1.91
C SER A 34 -13.37 5.36 -2.32
N LEU A 35 -13.76 4.68 -3.40
CA LEU A 35 -12.99 3.55 -3.94
C LEU A 35 -11.55 3.92 -4.32
N LEU A 36 -11.32 5.16 -4.78
CA LEU A 36 -9.99 5.63 -5.15
C LEU A 36 -9.19 6.15 -3.94
N PHE A 37 -9.88 6.65 -2.93
CA PHE A 37 -9.30 7.17 -1.69
C PHE A 37 -9.97 6.49 -0.49
N PRO A 38 -9.54 5.28 -0.11
CA PRO A 38 -10.23 4.44 0.86
C PRO A 38 -10.25 4.99 2.29
N PHE A 39 -9.37 5.93 2.61
CA PHE A 39 -9.35 6.56 3.92
C PHE A 39 -10.26 7.79 3.95
N ALA A 40 -11.02 7.93 5.05
CA ALA A 40 -11.84 9.13 5.25
C ALA A 40 -10.96 10.37 5.50
N ALA A 41 -11.46 11.58 5.21
CA ALA A 41 -10.72 12.82 5.36
C ALA A 41 -10.17 13.06 6.79
N ASN A 42 -10.73 12.41 7.80
CA ASN A 42 -10.27 12.45 9.19
C ASN A 42 -9.72 11.09 9.68
N ALA A 43 -9.18 10.28 8.77
CA ALA A 43 -8.63 8.96 9.09
C ALA A 43 -7.65 8.98 10.27
N PRO A 44 -6.71 9.96 10.40
CA PRO A 44 -5.79 10.00 11.53
C PRO A 44 -6.46 10.09 12.90
N THR A 45 -7.71 10.57 12.98
CA THR A 45 -8.45 10.70 14.24
C THR A 45 -9.49 9.61 14.43
N ARG A 46 -9.71 8.76 13.43
CA ARG A 46 -10.67 7.64 13.47
C ARG A 46 -9.95 6.31 13.58
N TRP A 47 -9.99 5.74 14.76
CA TRP A 47 -9.33 4.49 15.08
C TRP A 47 -10.30 3.34 15.34
N VAL A 48 -9.83 2.13 15.13
CA VAL A 48 -10.49 0.90 15.62
C VAL A 48 -10.70 0.95 17.13
N PHE A 49 -9.79 1.51 17.87
CA PHE A 49 -9.77 1.47 19.34
C PHE A 49 -10.44 2.69 20.01
N GLY A 50 -11.15 3.56 19.26
CA GLY A 50 -11.83 4.72 19.80
C GLY A 50 -10.91 5.90 20.14
N ASN A 51 -11.36 6.79 21.03
CA ASN A 51 -10.62 8.00 21.38
C ASN A 51 -9.35 7.71 22.19
N LEU A 52 -8.22 7.83 21.53
CA LEU A 52 -6.90 7.80 22.15
C LEU A 52 -6.24 9.19 22.09
N ASP A 53 -7.00 10.21 22.46
CA ASP A 53 -6.62 11.63 22.27
C ASP A 53 -5.21 11.96 22.77
N GLY A 54 -4.78 11.35 23.89
CA GLY A 54 -3.44 11.56 24.42
C GLY A 54 -2.30 10.90 23.63
N LEU A 55 -2.59 9.86 22.83
CA LEU A 55 -1.61 9.13 22.04
C LEU A 55 -1.57 9.57 20.56
N LEU A 56 -2.59 10.31 20.10
CA LEU A 56 -2.70 10.73 18.71
C LEU A 56 -1.49 11.55 18.24
N GLY A 57 -0.94 12.40 19.13
CA GLY A 57 0.22 13.21 18.81
C GLY A 57 1.48 12.40 18.43
N LEU A 58 1.62 11.18 18.98
CA LEU A 58 2.73 10.28 18.65
C LEU A 58 2.38 9.31 17.51
N LEU A 59 1.14 8.89 17.43
CA LEU A 59 0.70 7.85 16.51
C LEU A 59 0.46 8.37 15.10
N VAL A 60 -0.04 9.60 14.93
CA VAL A 60 -0.25 10.20 13.61
C VAL A 60 1.05 10.28 12.80
N PRO A 61 2.17 10.78 13.32
CA PRO A 61 3.45 10.78 12.61
C PRO A 61 3.91 9.36 12.22
N VAL A 62 3.73 8.38 13.11
CA VAL A 62 4.09 6.97 12.83
C VAL A 62 3.25 6.42 11.68
N MET A 63 1.96 6.70 11.66
CA MET A 63 1.08 6.23 10.56
C MET A 63 1.38 6.91 9.24
N ILE A 64 1.69 8.21 9.26
CA ILE A 64 2.14 8.91 8.05
C ILE A 64 3.46 8.31 7.55
N ALA A 65 4.37 7.97 8.46
CA ALA A 65 5.61 7.29 8.12
C ALA A 65 5.34 5.91 7.52
N LEU A 66 4.43 5.10 8.10
CA LEU A 66 4.02 3.81 7.53
C LEU A 66 3.41 3.96 6.13
N ALA A 67 2.56 4.96 5.93
CA ALA A 67 2.01 5.27 4.61
C ALA A 67 3.10 5.68 3.61
N GLY A 68 4.03 6.51 4.03
CA GLY A 68 5.20 6.90 3.22
C GLY A 68 6.08 5.71 2.84
N ILE A 69 6.34 4.80 3.79
CA ILE A 69 7.09 3.56 3.53
C ILE A 69 6.33 2.69 2.53
N ALA A 70 5.02 2.50 2.71
CA ALA A 70 4.20 1.72 1.78
C ALA A 70 4.24 2.29 0.37
N VAL A 71 4.03 3.59 0.22
CA VAL A 71 4.11 4.29 -1.07
C VAL A 71 5.48 4.10 -1.71
N LEU A 72 6.56 4.39 -0.97
CA LEU A 72 7.92 4.31 -1.47
C LEU A 72 8.27 2.88 -1.91
N THR A 73 7.97 1.89 -1.09
CA THR A 73 8.30 0.49 -1.40
C THR A 73 7.51 -0.04 -2.59
N PHE A 74 6.23 0.32 -2.73
CA PHE A 74 5.46 -0.02 -3.91
C PHE A 74 5.97 0.70 -5.17
N PHE A 75 6.36 1.96 -5.10
CA PHE A 75 6.99 2.65 -6.24
C PHE A 75 8.30 1.99 -6.66
N LEU A 76 9.16 1.64 -5.70
CA LEU A 76 10.40 0.92 -6.00
C LEU A 76 10.11 -0.48 -6.58
N ALA A 77 9.10 -1.18 -6.06
CA ALA A 77 8.65 -2.46 -6.60
C ALA A 77 8.09 -2.33 -8.03
N PHE A 78 7.37 -1.25 -8.34
CA PHE A 78 6.93 -0.94 -9.69
C PHE A 78 8.10 -0.82 -10.66
N PHE A 79 9.14 -0.06 -10.30
CA PHE A 79 10.35 0.04 -11.14
C PHE A 79 11.10 -1.28 -11.24
N ALA A 80 11.19 -2.06 -10.16
CA ALA A 80 11.76 -3.40 -10.19
C ALA A 80 10.98 -4.34 -11.13
N THR A 81 9.64 -4.23 -11.16
CA THR A 81 8.77 -5.00 -12.06
C THR A 81 9.09 -4.71 -13.52
N LEU A 82 9.34 -3.45 -13.85
CA LEU A 82 9.69 -3.01 -15.20
C LEU A 82 11.17 -3.24 -15.55
N GLY A 83 11.99 -3.64 -14.59
CA GLY A 83 13.45 -3.75 -14.77
C GLY A 83 14.16 -2.41 -14.94
N LEU A 84 13.56 -1.33 -14.39
CA LEU A 84 14.07 0.04 -14.48
C LEU A 84 14.66 0.46 -13.13
N TRP A 85 15.93 0.91 -13.12
CA TRP A 85 16.66 1.51 -11.99
C TRP A 85 16.75 0.69 -10.70
N VAL A 86 15.77 -0.18 -10.42
CA VAL A 86 15.75 -1.02 -9.22
C VAL A 86 16.00 -2.47 -9.63
N PRO A 87 16.96 -3.16 -8.98
CA PRO A 87 17.24 -4.57 -9.25
C PRO A 87 16.00 -5.44 -9.05
N THR A 88 15.73 -6.33 -10.00
CA THR A 88 14.51 -7.18 -10.00
C THR A 88 14.44 -8.13 -8.80
N ASN A 89 15.59 -8.51 -8.21
CA ASN A 89 15.65 -9.35 -7.02
C ASN A 89 15.11 -8.65 -5.76
N LEU A 90 15.03 -7.31 -5.75
CA LEU A 90 14.45 -6.54 -4.66
C LEU A 90 12.91 -6.45 -4.73
N TRP A 91 12.30 -6.87 -5.84
CA TRP A 91 10.85 -6.80 -6.02
C TRP A 91 10.09 -7.44 -4.85
N ARG A 92 10.47 -8.68 -4.50
CA ARG A 92 9.79 -9.46 -3.45
C ARG A 92 9.82 -8.78 -2.08
N PRO A 93 10.97 -8.42 -1.50
CA PRO A 93 11.00 -7.73 -0.20
C PRO A 93 10.29 -6.38 -0.25
N LEU A 94 10.39 -5.63 -1.34
CA LEU A 94 9.71 -4.34 -1.48
C LEU A 94 8.18 -4.50 -1.44
N VAL A 95 7.62 -5.46 -2.18
CA VAL A 95 6.18 -5.75 -2.15
C VAL A 95 5.74 -6.18 -0.76
N LEU A 96 6.47 -7.09 -0.10
CA LEU A 96 6.09 -7.60 1.22
C LEU A 96 6.10 -6.49 2.29
N VAL A 97 7.10 -5.61 2.28
CA VAL A 97 7.14 -4.44 3.19
C VAL A 97 5.99 -3.49 2.89
N GLY A 98 5.74 -3.17 1.63
CA GLY A 98 4.64 -2.30 1.22
C GLY A 98 3.28 -2.85 1.66
N VAL A 99 3.04 -4.14 1.42
CA VAL A 99 1.82 -4.83 1.84
C VAL A 99 1.66 -4.80 3.37
N ALA A 100 2.71 -5.12 4.14
CA ALA A 100 2.65 -5.12 5.59
C ALA A 100 2.25 -3.74 6.14
N CYS A 101 2.89 -2.67 5.67
CA CYS A 101 2.57 -1.30 6.06
C CYS A 101 1.16 -0.89 5.63
N SER A 102 0.76 -1.20 4.39
CA SER A 102 -0.56 -0.87 3.85
C SER A 102 -1.68 -1.60 4.60
N VAL A 103 -1.53 -2.91 4.85
CA VAL A 103 -2.52 -3.69 5.61
C VAL A 103 -2.63 -3.19 7.04
N ALA A 104 -1.52 -2.86 7.70
CA ALA A 104 -1.55 -2.27 9.05
C ALA A 104 -2.41 -1.00 9.08
N LEU A 105 -2.24 -0.09 8.12
CA LEU A 105 -3.05 1.12 8.01
C LEU A 105 -4.54 0.82 7.77
N LEU A 106 -4.86 -0.12 6.88
CA LEU A 106 -6.24 -0.48 6.56
C LEU A 106 -6.96 -1.16 7.73
N VAL A 107 -6.24 -1.95 8.53
CA VAL A 107 -6.77 -2.58 9.74
C VAL A 107 -7.01 -1.56 10.85
N LEU A 108 -6.09 -0.62 11.03
CA LEU A 108 -6.21 0.44 12.03
C LEU A 108 -7.31 1.45 11.67
N HIS A 109 -7.61 1.65 10.39
CA HIS A 109 -8.59 2.60 9.88
C HIS A 109 -9.61 1.91 8.97
N PRO A 110 -10.48 1.06 9.53
CA PRO A 110 -11.42 0.28 8.75
C PRO A 110 -12.42 1.19 8.03
N SER A 111 -12.63 0.88 6.75
CA SER A 111 -13.59 1.55 5.89
C SER A 111 -14.25 0.51 4.99
N VAL A 112 -15.48 0.77 4.58
CA VAL A 112 -16.15 -0.08 3.58
C VAL A 112 -15.39 -0.10 2.25
N TYR A 113 -14.62 0.93 1.98
CA TYR A 113 -13.76 1.03 0.79
C TYR A 113 -12.42 0.32 0.93
N ALA A 114 -12.07 -0.18 2.12
CA ALA A 114 -10.82 -0.91 2.36
C ALA A 114 -10.81 -2.30 1.73
N THR A 115 -11.97 -2.84 1.33
CA THR A 115 -12.09 -4.19 0.76
C THR A 115 -11.22 -4.35 -0.48
N LEU A 116 -11.29 -3.42 -1.43
CA LEU A 116 -10.52 -3.48 -2.67
C LEU A 116 -9.00 -3.42 -2.43
N PRO A 117 -8.47 -2.44 -1.65
CA PRO A 117 -7.06 -2.44 -1.26
C PRO A 117 -6.62 -3.71 -0.53
N LEU A 118 -7.46 -4.27 0.36
CA LEU A 118 -7.12 -5.51 1.08
C LEU A 118 -7.00 -6.70 0.14
N VAL A 119 -7.94 -6.86 -0.79
CA VAL A 119 -7.89 -7.94 -1.80
C VAL A 119 -6.63 -7.79 -2.67
N LEU A 120 -6.33 -6.58 -3.11
CA LEU A 120 -5.13 -6.31 -3.90
C LEU A 120 -3.85 -6.63 -3.13
N ASN A 121 -3.75 -6.17 -1.88
CA ASN A 121 -2.61 -6.47 -1.01
C ASN A 121 -2.48 -7.98 -0.74
N ALA A 122 -3.58 -8.70 -0.54
CA ALA A 122 -3.57 -10.15 -0.36
C ALA A 122 -3.05 -10.87 -1.61
N GLY A 123 -3.48 -10.45 -2.81
CA GLY A 123 -2.99 -10.98 -4.08
C GLY A 123 -1.49 -10.73 -4.27
N LEU A 124 -1.02 -9.50 -4.01
CA LEU A 124 0.40 -9.15 -4.10
C LEU A 124 1.24 -9.92 -3.08
N ALA A 125 0.75 -10.05 -1.83
CA ALA A 125 1.42 -10.84 -0.80
C ALA A 125 1.53 -12.32 -1.20
N TRP A 126 0.45 -12.90 -1.73
CA TRP A 126 0.44 -14.27 -2.21
C TRP A 126 1.48 -14.50 -3.31
N VAL A 127 1.48 -13.66 -4.34
CA VAL A 127 2.44 -13.77 -5.45
C VAL A 127 3.88 -13.61 -4.96
N ALA A 128 4.14 -12.64 -4.09
CA ALA A 128 5.47 -12.40 -3.53
C ALA A 128 5.91 -13.53 -2.58
N TRP A 129 5.00 -14.04 -1.74
CA TRP A 129 5.32 -15.08 -0.77
C TRP A 129 5.61 -16.44 -1.43
N THR A 130 4.75 -16.86 -2.34
CA THR A 130 4.86 -18.15 -3.03
C THR A 130 5.93 -18.14 -4.10
N SER A 131 6.48 -16.98 -4.46
CA SER A 131 7.36 -16.82 -5.62
C SER A 131 6.72 -17.31 -6.93
N ALA A 132 5.39 -17.30 -6.98
CA ALA A 132 4.62 -17.77 -8.14
C ALA A 132 4.96 -16.98 -9.41
N TRP A 133 5.42 -15.75 -9.22
CA TRP A 133 5.90 -14.87 -10.28
C TRP A 133 7.01 -13.96 -9.75
N THR A 134 8.04 -13.72 -10.56
CA THR A 134 9.09 -12.72 -10.29
C THR A 134 9.47 -12.00 -11.57
N PRO A 135 9.92 -10.72 -11.51
CA PRO A 135 10.36 -9.99 -12.70
C PRO A 135 11.55 -10.66 -13.41
N ALA A 136 12.33 -11.47 -12.69
CA ALA A 136 13.49 -12.18 -13.26
C ALA A 136 13.07 -13.45 -14.01
N SER A 137 11.88 -14.01 -13.73
CA SER A 137 11.35 -15.21 -14.39
C SER A 137 10.42 -14.89 -15.55
N ALA A 138 10.15 -13.63 -15.77
CA ALA A 138 9.21 -13.14 -16.76
C ALA A 138 9.90 -12.52 -17.98
#